data_b3a53909a675a265da1fa6665629597c
#
_entry.id   b3a53909a675a265da1fa6665629597c
#
_cell.length_a   1.000
_cell.length_b   1.000
_cell.length_c   1.000
_cell.angle_alpha   90.00
_cell.angle_beta   90.00
_cell.angle_gamma   90.00
#
_symmetry.space_group_name_H-M   'P 1'
#
loop_
_entity.id
_entity.type
_entity.pdbx_description
1 polymer ?
#
loop_
_entity_poly.entity_id
_entity_poly.type
_entity_poly.pdbx_seq_one_letter_code
_entity_poly.pdbx_strand_id
1 'polypeptide(L)'
;MLVIHPKDKSTSLAEAIYANMPNVHVVEDEWYERGIGQLLWQTPKEEPILIVGYGDYHGLYRERFNDVLEICPDDLDDPVWMQRLANCQVGAPQIVLNRIHAYNLRRHNGNIIGIWPNAVEFARRNHLHGLFTSTFFFNAKDAENYGDMTLDMYIDRSNYVLYRTLSKLLTSRVPLYKIPEKLNQRVNQDMSIRLRNFESFFCL
;
A
#
# COMPACT_ATOMS: atom_id res chain seq x y z
N MET A 1 -12.47 -8.78 6.63
CA MET A 1 -11.21 -8.29 6.02
C MET A 1 -10.54 -7.34 7.01
N LEU A 2 -9.28 -7.58 7.34
CA LEU A 2 -8.46 -6.62 8.09
C LEU A 2 -7.93 -5.55 7.13
N VAL A 3 -8.03 -4.26 7.53
CA VAL A 3 -7.50 -3.13 6.77
C VAL A 3 -6.50 -2.36 7.60
N ILE A 4 -5.29 -2.20 7.08
CA ILE A 4 -4.23 -1.37 7.64
C ILE A 4 -4.10 -0.16 6.72
N HIS A 5 -4.66 0.98 7.12
CA HIS A 5 -4.66 2.21 6.34
C HIS A 5 -4.33 3.39 7.25
N PRO A 6 -3.07 3.84 7.30
CA PRO A 6 -2.68 5.02 8.03
C PRO A 6 -3.49 6.25 7.60
N LYS A 7 -3.99 7.02 8.57
CA LYS A 7 -4.80 8.20 8.31
C LYS A 7 -3.92 9.33 7.73
N ASP A 8 -3.91 9.43 6.41
CA ASP A 8 -3.27 10.51 5.67
C ASP A 8 -4.25 11.10 4.66
N LYS A 9 -4.29 12.44 4.56
CA LYS A 9 -5.22 13.14 3.66
C LYS A 9 -5.06 12.73 2.20
N SER A 10 -3.83 12.49 1.78
CA SER A 10 -3.50 12.16 0.39
C SER A 10 -3.87 10.72 0.00
N THR A 11 -3.98 9.82 0.99
CA THR A 11 -4.42 8.44 0.77
C THR A 11 -5.91 8.22 1.05
N SER A 12 -6.63 9.24 1.52
CA SER A 12 -8.03 9.13 1.96
C SER A 12 -8.98 8.57 0.89
N LEU A 13 -8.74 8.85 -0.40
CA LEU A 13 -9.54 8.28 -1.49
C LEU A 13 -9.52 6.74 -1.52
N ALA A 14 -8.48 6.11 -0.98
CA ALA A 14 -8.36 4.65 -0.92
C ALA A 14 -9.43 3.99 -0.01
N GLU A 15 -10.07 4.74 0.86
CA GLU A 15 -11.24 4.26 1.62
C GLU A 15 -12.33 3.71 0.71
N ALA A 16 -12.45 4.23 -0.53
CA ALA A 16 -13.40 3.73 -1.51
C ALA A 16 -13.22 2.24 -1.86
N ILE A 17 -12.08 1.63 -1.52
CA ILE A 17 -11.85 0.19 -1.72
C ILE A 17 -12.74 -0.61 -0.75
N TYR A 18 -12.81 -0.20 0.51
CA TYR A 18 -13.38 -1.02 1.59
C TYR A 18 -14.62 -0.42 2.26
N ALA A 19 -14.94 0.88 2.06
CA ALA A 19 -16.04 1.56 2.74
C ALA A 19 -17.42 0.87 2.61
N ASN A 20 -17.66 0.15 1.52
CA ASN A 20 -18.94 -0.55 1.27
C ASN A 20 -18.81 -2.09 1.41
N MET A 21 -17.70 -2.59 1.94
CA MET A 21 -17.55 -4.03 2.16
C MET A 21 -18.10 -4.45 3.53
N PRO A 22 -18.77 -5.60 3.63
CA PRO A 22 -19.21 -6.13 4.91
C PRO A 22 -18.02 -6.66 5.72
N ASN A 23 -18.14 -6.59 7.04
CA ASN A 23 -17.17 -7.19 7.98
C ASN A 23 -15.73 -6.71 7.78
N VAL A 24 -15.56 -5.40 7.59
CA VAL A 24 -14.24 -4.77 7.52
C VAL A 24 -13.84 -4.31 8.91
N HIS A 25 -12.63 -4.66 9.31
CA HIS A 25 -11.98 -4.17 10.51
C HIS A 25 -10.84 -3.23 10.10
N VAL A 26 -11.03 -1.94 10.28
CA VAL A 26 -10.01 -0.92 10.02
C VAL A 26 -9.19 -0.72 11.28
N VAL A 27 -7.87 -0.76 11.14
CA VAL A 27 -6.95 -0.57 12.26
C VAL A 27 -6.86 0.91 12.59
N GLU A 28 -7.18 1.27 13.83
CA GLU A 28 -7.03 2.62 14.34
C GLU A 28 -5.55 2.97 14.61
N ASP A 29 -5.20 4.26 14.59
CA ASP A 29 -3.82 4.75 14.69
C ASP A 29 -3.07 4.26 15.94
N GLU A 30 -3.75 4.12 17.07
CA GLU A 30 -3.19 3.61 18.32
C GLU A 30 -2.65 2.18 18.24
N TRP A 31 -3.13 1.38 17.30
CA TRP A 31 -2.63 0.03 17.06
C TRP A 31 -1.27 0.00 16.37
N TYR A 32 -0.94 1.04 15.60
CA TYR A 32 0.35 1.12 14.91
C TYR A 32 1.53 1.12 15.87
N GLU A 33 1.35 1.74 17.03
CA GLU A 33 2.40 1.81 18.06
C GLU A 33 2.46 0.56 18.96
N ARG A 34 1.32 -0.12 19.15
CA ARG A 34 1.16 -1.11 20.23
C ARG A 34 1.09 -2.56 19.80
N GLY A 35 0.83 -2.87 18.56
CA GLY A 35 0.60 -4.29 18.31
C GLY A 35 0.18 -4.73 16.94
N ILE A 36 0.56 -4.05 15.84
CA ILE A 36 0.22 -4.53 14.48
C ILE A 36 0.64 -6.00 14.30
N GLY A 37 1.80 -6.39 14.84
CA GLY A 37 2.26 -7.78 14.78
C GLY A 37 1.33 -8.75 15.52
N GLN A 38 0.82 -8.35 16.69
CA GLN A 38 -0.14 -9.16 17.43
C GLN A 38 -1.48 -9.24 16.70
N LEU A 39 -1.95 -8.13 16.14
CA LEU A 39 -3.18 -8.09 15.36
C LEU A 39 -3.11 -9.01 14.13
N LEU A 40 -2.03 -8.94 13.38
CA LEU A 40 -1.77 -9.84 12.25
C LEU A 40 -1.74 -11.31 12.69
N TRP A 41 -1.17 -11.59 13.86
CA TRP A 41 -1.14 -12.95 14.41
C TRP A 41 -2.53 -13.46 14.82
N GLN A 42 -3.38 -12.59 15.38
CA GLN A 42 -4.75 -12.93 15.81
C GLN A 42 -5.75 -13.03 14.65
N THR A 43 -5.46 -12.38 13.53
CA THR A 43 -6.31 -12.44 12.33
C THR A 43 -6.33 -13.87 11.77
N PRO A 44 -7.51 -14.43 11.43
CA PRO A 44 -7.62 -15.72 10.79
C PRO A 44 -6.82 -15.78 9.47
N LYS A 45 -6.19 -16.92 9.19
CA LYS A 45 -5.31 -17.07 8.00
C LYS A 45 -6.03 -16.86 6.68
N GLU A 46 -7.30 -17.21 6.64
CA GLU A 46 -8.18 -17.13 5.48
C GLU A 46 -8.73 -15.71 5.29
N GLU A 47 -8.56 -14.85 6.27
CA GLU A 47 -9.05 -13.49 6.22
C GLU A 47 -8.15 -12.63 5.34
N PRO A 48 -8.70 -11.95 4.31
CA PRO A 48 -7.92 -11.03 3.48
C PRO A 48 -7.40 -9.85 4.31
N ILE A 49 -6.16 -9.47 4.00
CA ILE A 49 -5.50 -8.28 4.59
C ILE A 49 -5.28 -7.27 3.50
N LEU A 50 -5.88 -6.10 3.63
CA LEU A 50 -5.62 -4.93 2.79
C LEU A 50 -4.69 -3.97 3.54
N ILE A 51 -3.58 -3.63 2.91
CA ILE A 51 -2.60 -2.68 3.40
C ILE A 51 -2.50 -1.58 2.36
N VAL A 52 -2.78 -0.33 2.74
CA VAL A 52 -2.77 0.79 1.80
C VAL A 52 -2.23 2.05 2.48
N GLY A 53 -1.39 2.82 1.78
CA GLY A 53 -0.82 4.06 2.30
C GLY A 53 0.52 4.42 1.66
N TYR A 54 1.25 5.34 2.28
CA TYR A 54 2.61 5.65 1.86
C TYR A 54 3.59 4.58 2.33
N GLY A 55 4.57 4.30 1.48
CA GLY A 55 5.60 3.32 1.78
C GLY A 55 6.60 3.18 0.65
N ASP A 56 7.53 2.27 0.84
CA ASP A 56 8.52 1.85 -0.14
C ASP A 56 8.82 0.35 0.01
N TYR A 57 9.95 -0.10 -0.52
CA TYR A 57 10.38 -1.50 -0.40
C TYR A 57 10.79 -1.92 1.03
N HIS A 58 10.86 -0.99 2.00
CA HIS A 58 11.09 -1.30 3.42
C HIS A 58 9.79 -1.53 4.19
N GLY A 59 8.67 -0.96 3.70
CA GLY A 59 7.35 -1.15 4.31
C GLY A 59 6.41 0.03 4.18
N LEU A 60 5.46 0.10 5.10
CA LEU A 60 4.42 1.11 5.16
C LEU A 60 4.72 2.14 6.25
N TYR A 61 4.49 3.40 5.95
CA TYR A 61 4.68 4.55 6.85
C TYR A 61 3.35 5.16 7.28
N ARG A 62 3.36 5.80 8.47
CA ARG A 62 2.18 6.51 8.98
C ARG A 62 1.84 7.76 8.16
N GLU A 63 2.87 8.48 7.76
CA GLU A 63 2.75 9.75 7.04
C GLU A 63 3.69 9.75 5.84
N ARG A 64 3.37 10.57 4.85
CA ARG A 64 4.29 10.85 3.76
C ARG A 64 5.59 11.44 4.34
N PHE A 65 6.72 10.96 3.86
CA PHE A 65 7.99 11.64 4.08
C PHE A 65 7.89 13.10 3.58
N ASN A 66 8.02 14.06 4.48
CA ASN A 66 8.27 15.41 4.04
C ASN A 66 9.68 15.45 3.43
N ASP A 67 9.82 16.14 2.30
CA ASP A 67 10.95 16.17 1.37
C ASP A 67 12.33 16.57 1.97
N VAL A 68 12.50 16.56 3.27
CA VAL A 68 13.70 17.06 3.97
C VAL A 68 14.78 15.99 4.16
N LEU A 69 14.46 14.74 3.94
CA LEU A 69 15.45 13.66 4.03
C LEU A 69 15.39 12.84 2.73
N GLU A 70 16.27 13.14 1.78
CA GLU A 70 16.70 12.18 0.77
C GLU A 70 17.39 11.02 1.50
N ILE A 71 16.61 10.05 1.92
CA ILE A 71 17.15 8.84 2.52
C ILE A 71 17.66 7.99 1.36
N CYS A 72 18.98 7.82 1.31
CA CYS A 72 19.56 6.85 0.40
C CYS A 72 19.02 5.46 0.78
N PRO A 73 18.39 4.72 -0.15
CA PRO A 73 17.82 3.41 0.14
C PRO A 73 18.81 2.41 0.74
N ASP A 74 20.09 2.53 0.40
CA ASP A 74 21.17 1.65 0.89
C ASP A 74 21.51 1.91 2.36
N ASP A 75 21.16 3.09 2.89
CA ASP A 75 21.47 3.48 4.28
C ASP A 75 20.48 2.88 5.30
N LEU A 76 19.28 2.46 4.87
CA LEU A 76 18.25 1.91 5.77
C LEU A 76 18.56 0.50 6.26
N ASP A 77 19.45 -0.22 5.61
CA ASP A 77 19.96 -1.50 6.10
C ASP A 77 21.20 -1.32 7.02
N ASP A 78 21.73 -0.09 7.13
CA ASP A 78 22.83 0.24 8.04
C ASP A 78 22.30 0.38 9.48
N PRO A 79 22.80 -0.41 10.45
CA PRO A 79 22.43 -0.30 11.87
C PRO A 79 22.66 1.09 12.46
N VAL A 80 23.67 1.81 11.99
CA VAL A 80 24.00 3.19 12.45
C VAL A 80 22.92 4.16 11.97
N TRP A 81 22.42 3.98 10.77
CA TRP A 81 21.36 4.79 10.19
C TRP A 81 20.02 4.56 10.90
N MET A 82 19.67 3.29 11.15
CA MET A 82 18.50 2.93 11.93
C MET A 82 18.54 3.49 13.36
N GLN A 83 19.71 3.55 13.98
CA GLN A 83 19.88 4.17 15.29
C GLN A 83 19.77 5.72 15.24
N ARG A 84 20.22 6.35 14.14
CA ARG A 84 19.99 7.79 13.90
C ARG A 84 18.52 8.12 13.68
N LEU A 85 17.80 7.31 12.89
CA LEU A 85 16.35 7.43 12.72
C LEU A 85 15.59 7.28 14.05
N ALA A 86 15.96 6.32 14.88
CA ALA A 86 15.36 6.12 16.20
C ALA A 86 15.63 7.29 17.16
N ASN A 87 16.75 8.00 16.98
CA ASN A 87 17.16 9.15 17.79
C ASN A 87 16.69 10.51 17.23
N CYS A 88 16.26 10.56 15.95
CA CYS A 88 15.69 11.78 15.37
C CYS A 88 14.23 11.92 15.83
N GLN A 89 14.02 12.66 16.90
CA GLN A 89 12.67 12.94 17.43
C GLN A 89 11.84 13.90 16.56
N VAL A 90 12.38 14.43 15.48
CA VAL A 90 11.69 15.39 14.59
C VAL A 90 11.81 14.90 13.16
N GLY A 91 10.69 14.42 12.59
CA GLY A 91 10.55 14.17 11.15
C GLY A 91 10.90 12.76 10.64
N ALA A 92 11.30 11.81 11.52
CA ALA A 92 11.42 10.42 11.08
C ALA A 92 10.04 9.82 10.81
N PRO A 93 9.84 9.12 9.67
CA PRO A 93 8.56 8.49 9.39
C PRO A 93 8.30 7.40 10.43
N GLN A 94 7.12 7.44 11.02
CA GLN A 94 6.69 6.33 11.86
C GLN A 94 6.40 5.13 10.97
N ILE A 95 7.17 4.07 11.14
CA ILE A 95 7.01 2.82 10.40
C ILE A 95 5.84 2.06 11.00
N VAL A 96 4.80 1.86 10.22
CA VAL A 96 3.61 1.09 10.59
C VAL A 96 3.85 -0.41 10.36
N LEU A 97 4.45 -0.74 9.22
CA LEU A 97 4.69 -2.12 8.83
C LEU A 97 6.04 -2.24 8.12
N ASN A 98 6.85 -3.22 8.56
CA ASN A 98 8.18 -3.48 8.02
C ASN A 98 8.48 -4.99 7.99
N ARG A 99 9.75 -5.37 7.72
CA ARG A 99 10.20 -6.77 7.63
C ARG A 99 9.93 -7.60 8.91
N ILE A 100 9.86 -6.96 10.09
CA ILE A 100 9.58 -7.68 11.34
C ILE A 100 8.17 -8.27 11.30
N HIS A 101 7.23 -7.58 10.68
CA HIS A 101 5.84 -8.01 10.52
C HIS A 101 5.68 -9.07 9.43
N ALA A 102 6.66 -9.23 8.54
CA ALA A 102 6.60 -10.18 7.43
C ALA A 102 6.42 -11.62 7.89
N TYR A 103 6.94 -11.99 9.06
CA TYR A 103 6.70 -13.32 9.63
C TYR A 103 5.22 -13.59 9.84
N ASN A 104 4.49 -12.62 10.39
CA ASN A 104 3.05 -12.73 10.62
C ASN A 104 2.27 -12.67 9.30
N LEU A 105 2.68 -11.80 8.37
CA LEU A 105 2.07 -11.68 7.05
C LEU A 105 2.16 -12.97 6.23
N ARG A 106 3.27 -13.71 6.31
CA ARG A 106 3.43 -15.00 5.58
C ARG A 106 2.36 -16.03 5.92
N ARG A 107 1.73 -15.93 7.09
CA ARG A 107 0.59 -16.78 7.45
C ARG A 107 -0.64 -16.54 6.57
N HIS A 108 -0.71 -15.37 5.93
CA HIS A 108 -1.81 -14.93 5.07
C HIS A 108 -1.44 -14.94 3.59
N ASN A 109 -0.37 -15.65 3.20
CA ASN A 109 0.05 -15.73 1.81
C ASN A 109 -1.11 -16.16 0.91
N GLY A 110 -1.28 -15.43 -0.21
CA GLY A 110 -2.42 -15.58 -1.12
C GLY A 110 -3.62 -14.69 -0.80
N ASN A 111 -3.69 -14.09 0.40
CA ASN A 111 -4.79 -13.22 0.84
C ASN A 111 -4.33 -11.79 1.19
N ILE A 112 -3.11 -11.39 0.80
CA ILE A 112 -2.55 -10.07 1.09
C ILE A 112 -2.74 -9.17 -0.12
N ILE A 113 -3.18 -7.93 0.14
CA ILE A 113 -3.30 -6.87 -0.86
C ILE A 113 -2.49 -5.68 -0.34
N GLY A 114 -1.39 -5.33 -1.02
CA GLY A 114 -0.50 -4.24 -0.66
C GLY A 114 -0.53 -3.13 -1.71
N ILE A 115 -1.00 -1.94 -1.33
CA ILE A 115 -1.16 -0.78 -2.21
C ILE A 115 -0.34 0.38 -1.66
N TRP A 116 0.94 0.43 -2.01
CA TRP A 116 1.86 1.54 -1.77
C TRP A 116 3.00 1.50 -2.78
N PRO A 117 3.77 2.60 -2.98
CA PRO A 117 4.92 2.60 -3.89
C PRO A 117 5.92 1.50 -3.53
N ASN A 118 6.29 0.67 -4.53
CA ASN A 118 7.23 -0.45 -4.38
C ASN A 118 6.80 -1.58 -3.41
N ALA A 119 5.49 -1.76 -3.16
CA ALA A 119 4.96 -2.86 -2.35
C ALA A 119 5.40 -4.24 -2.89
N VAL A 120 5.51 -4.38 -4.21
CA VAL A 120 5.96 -5.62 -4.86
C VAL A 120 7.40 -5.99 -4.46
N GLU A 121 8.30 -5.00 -4.31
CA GLU A 121 9.67 -5.25 -3.87
C GLU A 121 9.73 -5.63 -2.40
N PHE A 122 8.92 -4.97 -1.55
CA PHE A 122 8.75 -5.40 -0.16
C PHE A 122 8.29 -6.86 -0.07
N ALA A 123 7.28 -7.23 -0.88
CA ALA A 123 6.74 -8.58 -0.89
C ALA A 123 7.79 -9.62 -1.34
N ARG A 124 8.55 -9.33 -2.42
CA ARG A 124 9.62 -10.23 -2.92
C ARG A 124 10.71 -10.44 -1.88
N ARG A 125 11.23 -9.36 -1.28
CA ARG A 125 12.28 -9.42 -0.24
C ARG A 125 11.85 -10.21 0.99
N ASN A 126 10.55 -10.21 1.27
CA ASN A 126 9.98 -10.85 2.46
C ASN A 126 9.23 -12.17 2.18
N HIS A 127 9.31 -12.71 0.95
CA HIS A 127 8.64 -13.96 0.55
C HIS A 127 7.13 -13.96 0.83
N LEU A 128 6.47 -12.83 0.50
CA LEU A 128 5.03 -12.69 0.60
C LEU A 128 4.37 -12.99 -0.74
N HIS A 129 3.18 -13.60 -0.69
CA HIS A 129 2.37 -13.90 -1.86
C HIS A 129 1.00 -13.22 -1.73
N GLY A 130 0.55 -12.60 -2.81
CA GLY A 130 -0.69 -11.82 -2.86
C GLY A 130 -0.68 -10.82 -4.01
N LEU A 131 -1.49 -9.79 -3.90
CA LEU A 131 -1.61 -8.70 -4.88
C LEU A 131 -0.87 -7.47 -4.38
N PHE A 132 0.14 -6.99 -5.12
CA PHE A 132 0.98 -5.88 -4.70
C PHE A 132 1.19 -4.88 -5.84
N THR A 133 1.36 -3.60 -5.48
CA THR A 133 1.67 -2.54 -6.44
C THR A 133 3.18 -2.32 -6.58
N SER A 134 3.62 -1.99 -7.81
CA SER A 134 4.95 -1.46 -8.08
C SER A 134 4.99 0.06 -7.88
N THR A 135 5.24 0.84 -8.92
CA THR A 135 5.12 2.30 -8.87
C THR A 135 3.66 2.68 -8.72
N PHE A 136 3.32 3.43 -7.66
CA PHE A 136 1.95 3.87 -7.37
C PHE A 136 1.94 5.34 -6.98
N PHE A 137 1.02 6.13 -7.55
CA PHE A 137 0.90 7.56 -7.31
C PHE A 137 -0.40 7.87 -6.56
N PHE A 138 -0.29 8.49 -5.41
CA PHE A 138 -1.43 9.01 -4.69
C PHE A 138 -1.79 10.44 -5.11
N ASN A 139 -0.81 11.22 -5.57
CA ASN A 139 -0.97 12.63 -5.99
C ASN A 139 0.05 13.03 -7.07
N ALA A 140 -0.03 14.27 -7.59
CA ALA A 140 0.85 14.78 -8.64
C ALA A 140 2.32 14.80 -8.23
N LYS A 141 2.63 15.09 -6.96
CA LYS A 141 4.01 15.14 -6.50
C LYS A 141 4.68 13.75 -6.54
N ASP A 142 3.91 12.69 -6.30
CA ASP A 142 4.42 11.33 -6.49
C ASP A 142 4.74 11.08 -7.96
N ALA A 143 3.89 11.56 -8.88
CA ALA A 143 4.10 11.41 -10.32
C ALA A 143 5.32 12.21 -10.81
N GLU A 144 5.51 13.45 -10.31
CA GLU A 144 6.67 14.30 -10.64
C GLU A 144 8.00 13.62 -10.33
N ASN A 145 8.09 12.91 -9.20
CA ASN A 145 9.31 12.17 -8.82
C ASN A 145 9.69 11.09 -9.84
N TYR A 146 8.74 10.68 -10.70
CA TYR A 146 8.95 9.74 -11.80
C TYR A 146 8.93 10.40 -13.18
N GLY A 147 9.02 11.77 -13.22
CA GLY A 147 9.03 12.54 -14.47
C GLY A 147 7.67 12.64 -15.16
N ASP A 148 6.59 12.39 -14.43
CA ASP A 148 5.21 12.50 -14.94
C ASP A 148 4.58 13.81 -14.47
N MET A 149 4.23 14.70 -15.40
CA MET A 149 3.67 16.04 -15.11
C MET A 149 2.14 16.02 -15.05
N THR A 150 1.56 14.98 -14.52
CA THR A 150 0.11 14.84 -14.42
C THR A 150 -0.45 15.65 -13.24
N LEU A 151 -1.58 16.36 -13.46
CA LEU A 151 -2.24 17.14 -12.43
C LEU A 151 -2.99 16.26 -11.40
N ASP A 152 -3.02 16.68 -10.13
CA ASP A 152 -3.72 16.00 -9.02
C ASP A 152 -5.14 15.57 -9.40
N MET A 153 -5.92 16.46 -10.02
CA MET A 153 -7.30 16.18 -10.41
C MET A 153 -7.43 14.92 -11.31
N TYR A 154 -6.46 14.68 -12.18
CA TYR A 154 -6.48 13.49 -13.06
C TYR A 154 -6.07 12.24 -12.29
N ILE A 155 -5.10 12.36 -11.38
CA ILE A 155 -4.68 11.25 -10.52
C ILE A 155 -5.83 10.87 -9.59
N ASP A 156 -6.45 11.83 -8.91
CA ASP A 156 -7.58 11.60 -8.01
C ASP A 156 -8.75 10.92 -8.71
N ARG A 157 -9.13 11.43 -9.90
CA ARG A 157 -10.21 10.84 -10.70
C ARG A 157 -9.89 9.40 -11.10
N SER A 158 -8.66 9.16 -11.55
CA SER A 158 -8.23 7.82 -11.93
C SER A 158 -8.16 6.88 -10.72
N ASN A 159 -7.59 7.34 -9.62
CA ASN A 159 -7.51 6.56 -8.40
C ASN A 159 -8.91 6.23 -7.86
N TYR A 160 -9.84 7.17 -7.90
CA TYR A 160 -11.23 6.90 -7.51
C TYR A 160 -11.86 5.78 -8.35
N VAL A 161 -11.68 5.81 -9.69
CA VAL A 161 -12.19 4.75 -10.57
C VAL A 161 -11.50 3.42 -10.29
N LEU A 162 -10.17 3.43 -10.08
CA LEU A 162 -9.38 2.25 -9.73
C LEU A 162 -9.89 1.61 -8.43
N TYR A 163 -10.01 2.40 -7.36
CA TYR A 163 -10.44 1.93 -6.05
C TYR A 163 -11.86 1.35 -6.08
N ARG A 164 -12.78 2.03 -6.77
CA ARG A 164 -14.15 1.52 -6.98
C ARG A 164 -14.18 0.22 -7.79
N THR A 165 -13.29 0.10 -8.78
CA THR A 165 -13.17 -1.13 -9.58
C THR A 165 -12.62 -2.26 -8.73
N LEU A 166 -11.55 -1.99 -7.98
CA LEU A 166 -10.94 -2.95 -7.06
C LEU A 166 -11.95 -3.41 -5.99
N SER A 167 -12.69 -2.47 -5.39
CA SER A 167 -13.77 -2.76 -4.45
C SER A 167 -14.78 -3.77 -5.03
N LYS A 168 -15.24 -3.55 -6.26
CA LYS A 168 -16.17 -4.46 -6.94
C LYS A 168 -15.57 -5.84 -7.17
N LEU A 169 -14.30 -5.90 -7.61
CA LEU A 169 -13.62 -7.17 -7.86
C LEU A 169 -13.45 -7.99 -6.57
N LEU A 170 -13.07 -7.34 -5.47
CA LEU A 170 -12.91 -7.98 -4.17
C LEU A 170 -14.26 -8.43 -3.59
N THR A 171 -15.28 -7.59 -3.65
CA THR A 171 -16.65 -7.94 -3.20
C THR A 171 -17.22 -9.11 -3.99
N SER A 172 -16.91 -9.18 -5.30
CA SER A 172 -17.30 -10.30 -6.16
C SER A 172 -16.41 -11.54 -5.99
N ARG A 173 -15.48 -11.52 -5.02
CA ARG A 173 -14.57 -12.62 -4.72
C ARG A 173 -13.75 -13.08 -5.93
N VAL A 174 -13.38 -12.14 -6.80
CA VAL A 174 -12.48 -12.44 -7.91
C VAL A 174 -11.11 -12.85 -7.33
N PRO A 175 -10.55 -14.00 -7.75
CA PRO A 175 -9.22 -14.42 -7.30
C PRO A 175 -8.17 -13.35 -7.55
N LEU A 176 -7.27 -13.11 -6.58
CA LEU A 176 -6.30 -12.02 -6.64
C LEU A 176 -5.44 -12.07 -7.91
N TYR A 177 -5.06 -13.27 -8.36
CA TYR A 177 -4.24 -13.44 -9.57
C TYR A 177 -4.92 -13.01 -10.87
N LYS A 178 -6.27 -12.87 -10.88
CA LYS A 178 -7.04 -12.37 -12.04
C LYS A 178 -7.27 -10.86 -12.00
N ILE A 179 -7.00 -10.21 -10.88
CA ILE A 179 -7.26 -8.77 -10.72
C ILE A 179 -6.43 -7.92 -11.68
N PRO A 180 -5.11 -8.13 -11.85
CA PRO A 180 -4.30 -7.33 -12.78
C PRO A 180 -4.86 -7.35 -14.21
N GLU A 181 -5.21 -8.52 -14.73
CA GLU A 181 -5.82 -8.65 -16.07
C GLU A 181 -7.13 -7.86 -16.18
N LYS A 182 -8.00 -7.97 -15.16
CA LYS A 182 -9.30 -7.26 -15.17
C LYS A 182 -9.15 -5.75 -15.05
N LEU A 183 -8.16 -5.26 -14.32
CA LEU A 183 -7.84 -3.85 -14.25
C LEU A 183 -7.35 -3.34 -15.62
N ASN A 184 -6.44 -4.07 -16.27
CA ASN A 184 -5.93 -3.74 -17.59
C ASN A 184 -7.02 -3.76 -18.68
N GLN A 185 -7.95 -4.69 -18.61
CA GLN A 185 -9.13 -4.71 -19.51
C GLN A 185 -9.97 -3.43 -19.36
N ARG A 186 -10.11 -2.91 -18.14
CA ARG A 186 -10.84 -1.68 -17.87
C ARG A 186 -10.15 -0.44 -18.46
N VAL A 187 -8.84 -0.36 -18.35
CA VAL A 187 -8.03 0.73 -18.96
C VAL A 187 -8.19 0.78 -20.48
N ASN A 188 -8.24 -0.38 -21.12
CA ASN A 188 -8.40 -0.46 -22.58
C ASN A 188 -9.78 0.01 -23.07
N GLN A 189 -10.80 0.03 -22.20
CA GLN A 189 -12.14 0.50 -22.51
C GLN A 189 -12.29 2.03 -22.38
N ASP A 190 -11.45 2.67 -21.57
CA ASP A 190 -11.51 4.12 -21.30
C ASP A 190 -10.11 4.74 -21.40
N MET A 191 -9.76 5.17 -22.63
CA MET A 191 -8.45 5.76 -22.93
C MET A 191 -8.15 7.07 -22.15
N SER A 192 -9.17 7.68 -21.53
CA SER A 192 -9.01 8.90 -20.73
C SER A 192 -8.42 8.63 -19.34
N ILE A 193 -8.31 7.36 -18.92
CA ILE A 193 -7.89 6.92 -17.59
C ILE A 193 -6.53 6.20 -17.64
N ARG A 194 -5.71 6.46 -18.63
CA ARG A 194 -4.36 5.89 -18.77
C ARG A 194 -3.43 6.39 -17.66
N LEU A 195 -3.59 5.87 -16.45
CA LEU A 195 -2.62 6.12 -15.41
C LEU A 195 -1.93 4.81 -15.02
N ARG A 196 -0.62 4.92 -14.80
CA ARG A 196 0.29 3.82 -14.40
C ARG A 196 -0.26 2.99 -13.24
N ASN A 197 -1.10 3.57 -12.37
CA ASN A 197 -1.65 2.88 -11.22
C ASN A 197 -2.49 1.63 -11.55
N PHE A 198 -3.18 1.62 -12.70
CA PHE A 198 -3.92 0.43 -13.13
C PHE A 198 -3.00 -0.72 -13.56
N GLU A 199 -1.85 -0.38 -14.14
CA GLU A 199 -0.85 -1.34 -14.63
C GLU A 199 0.16 -1.73 -13.54
N SER A 200 0.09 -1.09 -12.37
CA SER A 200 1.06 -1.29 -11.28
C SER A 200 0.83 -2.57 -10.47
N PHE A 201 -0.28 -3.27 -10.66
CA PHE A 201 -0.64 -4.44 -9.85
C PHE A 201 -0.01 -5.73 -10.36
N PHE A 202 0.64 -6.43 -9.44
CA PHE A 202 1.28 -7.74 -9.66
C PHE A 202 0.79 -8.76 -8.63
N CYS A 203 0.51 -9.96 -9.09
CA CYS A 203 0.27 -11.08 -8.21
C CYS A 203 1.55 -11.90 -8.09
N LEU A 204 2.03 -12.09 -6.85
CA LEU A 204 3.21 -12.87 -6.51
C LEU A 204 2.83 -14.23 -5.93
#